data_79267dc158a2e28fd5a8f5e291479e67
#
_entry.id   79267dc158a2e28fd5a8f5e291479e67
#
_cell.length_a   1.000
_cell.length_b   1.000
_cell.length_c   1.000
_cell.angle_alpha   90.00
_cell.angle_beta   90.00
_cell.angle_gamma   90.00
#
_symmetry.space_group_name_H-M   'P 1'
#
loop_
_entity.id
_entity.type
_entity.pdbx_description
1 polymer ?
#
loop_
_entity_poly.entity_id
_entity_poly.type
_entity_poly.pdbx_seq_one_letter_code
_entity_poly.pdbx_strand_id
1 'polypeptide(L)'
;VQFAHILRYSCARRIHMTENKQVTELVDKFGRRVDYIRLSVTDRCDFRCVYCMTEDMTFLPRDQILSLEELYRVAKAFTELGVKKIRLTGGEPMVRTDVMSLIEKLGALPGLEELLLTTNGAQLKSM
;
A
#
# COMPACT_ATOMS: atom_id res chain seq x y z
N VAL A 1 1.86 -9.06 13.30
CA VAL A 1 1.64 -8.91 11.85
C VAL A 1 0.23 -8.39 11.68
N GLN A 2 0.05 -7.08 11.46
CA GLN A 2 -1.26 -6.47 11.28
C GLN A 2 -1.40 -6.05 9.82
N PHE A 3 -2.35 -6.66 9.14
CA PHE A 3 -2.80 -6.25 7.81
C PHE A 3 -3.59 -4.94 7.96
N ALA A 4 -3.12 -3.85 7.39
CA ALA A 4 -3.91 -2.64 7.25
C ALA A 4 -4.87 -2.82 6.07
N HIS A 5 -6.08 -3.30 6.33
CA HIS A 5 -7.19 -3.16 5.41
C HIS A 5 -7.61 -1.69 5.41
N ILE A 6 -7.33 -0.98 4.32
CA ILE A 6 -7.94 0.34 4.10
C ILE A 6 -9.33 0.10 3.53
N LEU A 7 -10.32 -0.01 4.40
CA LEU A 7 -11.72 0.02 4.04
C LEU A 7 -12.12 1.45 3.65
N ARG A 8 -12.85 1.61 2.55
CA ARG A 8 -13.58 2.86 2.27
C ARG A 8 -14.65 3.07 3.33
N TYR A 9 -14.34 3.86 4.34
CA TYR A 9 -15.35 4.41 5.23
C TYR A 9 -15.87 5.72 4.66
N SER A 10 -17.14 5.74 4.27
CA SER A 10 -17.89 6.97 4.06
C SER A 10 -18.06 7.67 5.41
N CYS A 11 -17.15 8.54 5.76
CA CYS A 11 -17.23 9.32 6.98
C CYS A 11 -17.74 10.73 6.68
N ALA A 12 -19.06 10.87 6.64
CA ALA A 12 -19.70 12.16 6.79
C ALA A 12 -19.73 12.57 8.27
N ARG A 13 -18.56 12.86 8.86
CA ARG A 13 -18.47 13.59 10.12
C ARG A 13 -17.65 14.84 9.90
N ARG A 14 -18.30 15.97 10.11
CA ARG A 14 -17.73 17.31 10.17
C ARG A 14 -16.63 17.32 11.24
N ILE A 15 -15.38 17.25 10.83
CA ILE A 15 -14.23 17.41 11.71
C ILE A 15 -14.12 18.91 11.98
N HIS A 16 -14.30 19.33 13.23
CA HIS A 16 -13.87 20.66 13.67
C HIS A 16 -12.36 20.77 13.42
N MET A 17 -11.99 21.65 12.52
CA MET A 17 -10.58 22.00 12.28
C MET A 17 -10.10 22.88 13.45
N THR A 18 -9.50 22.24 14.45
CA THR A 18 -8.68 22.93 15.43
C THR A 18 -7.25 22.94 14.90
N GLU A 19 -6.72 24.14 14.75
CA GLU A 19 -5.33 24.55 14.53
C GLU A 19 -4.41 23.62 13.70
N ASN A 20 -3.95 24.20 12.61
CA ASN A 20 -3.07 23.67 11.60
C ASN A 20 -1.65 23.37 12.16
N LYS A 21 -1.53 22.35 12.99
CA LYS A 21 -0.23 21.75 13.29
C LYS A 21 0.12 20.88 12.08
N GLN A 22 0.96 21.38 11.18
CA GLN A 22 1.49 20.56 10.08
C GLN A 22 2.13 19.32 10.71
N VAL A 23 1.51 18.16 10.50
CA VAL A 23 2.08 16.88 10.89
C VAL A 23 3.23 16.63 9.92
N THR A 24 4.45 16.88 10.36
CA THR A 24 5.66 16.71 9.57
C THR A 24 6.27 15.33 9.73
N GLU A 25 5.81 14.56 10.69
CA GLU A 25 6.33 13.23 11.01
C GLU A 25 5.24 12.34 11.59
N LEU A 26 5.28 11.07 11.22
CA LEU A 26 4.42 10.03 11.78
C LEU A 26 5.11 9.45 13.03
N VAL A 27 4.58 9.78 14.20
CA VAL A 27 5.08 9.28 15.49
C VAL A 27 3.93 8.59 16.21
N ASP A 28 4.14 7.36 16.67
CA ASP A 28 3.12 6.63 17.42
C ASP A 28 3.04 7.12 18.88
N LYS A 29 2.05 6.61 19.63
CA LYS A 29 1.85 6.97 21.03
C LYS A 29 3.01 6.58 21.97
N PHE A 30 3.97 5.79 21.51
CA PHE A 30 5.17 5.39 22.25
C PHE A 30 6.42 6.16 21.84
N GLY A 31 6.27 7.18 20.98
CA GLY A 31 7.38 8.00 20.50
C GLY A 31 8.19 7.36 19.36
N ARG A 32 7.72 6.25 18.76
CA ARG A 32 8.42 5.60 17.65
C ARG A 32 8.03 6.26 16.34
N ARG A 33 9.04 6.61 15.53
CA ARG A 33 8.83 7.13 14.18
C ARG A 33 8.42 6.00 13.23
N VAL A 34 7.41 6.25 12.41
CA VAL A 34 6.98 5.34 11.32
C VAL A 34 7.65 5.81 10.03
N ASP A 35 8.72 5.14 9.65
CA ASP A 35 9.51 5.41 8.43
C ASP A 35 9.38 4.31 7.37
N TYR A 36 8.68 3.22 7.70
CA TYR A 36 8.44 2.08 6.84
C TYR A 36 6.96 1.70 6.80
N ILE A 37 6.41 1.56 5.58
CA ILE A 37 5.06 1.06 5.36
C ILE A 37 5.02 -0.12 4.39
N ARG A 38 3.96 -0.92 4.50
CA ARG A 38 3.61 -1.96 3.54
C ARG A 38 2.34 -1.54 2.83
N LEU A 39 2.38 -1.49 1.50
CA LEU A 39 1.29 -1.08 0.64
C LEU A 39 0.78 -2.29 -0.15
N SER A 40 -0.44 -2.74 0.16
CA SER A 40 -1.09 -3.80 -0.60
C SER A 40 -1.70 -3.24 -1.87
N VAL A 41 -1.33 -3.77 -3.02
CA VAL A 41 -1.80 -3.31 -4.33
C VAL A 41 -2.97 -4.15 -4.87
N THR A 42 -3.19 -5.35 -4.32
CA THR A 42 -4.28 -6.25 -4.69
C THR A 42 -4.50 -7.30 -3.61
N ASP A 43 -5.69 -7.85 -3.52
CA ASP A 43 -6.02 -9.03 -2.73
C ASP A 43 -5.86 -10.33 -3.54
N ARG A 44 -5.70 -10.24 -4.87
CA ARG A 44 -5.62 -11.39 -5.79
C ARG A 44 -4.24 -11.99 -5.82
N CYS A 45 -4.20 -13.32 -5.98
CA CYS A 45 -2.97 -14.08 -6.12
C CYS A 45 -3.21 -15.21 -7.13
N ASP A 46 -2.18 -15.57 -7.88
CA ASP A 46 -2.17 -16.71 -8.79
C ASP A 46 -1.83 -18.04 -8.09
N PHE A 47 -1.35 -17.98 -6.85
CA PHE A 47 -1.08 -19.16 -6.01
C PHE A 47 -2.11 -19.31 -4.89
N ARG A 48 -2.24 -20.56 -4.39
CA ARG A 48 -3.03 -20.96 -3.22
C ARG A 48 -2.12 -21.66 -2.23
N CYS A 49 -1.22 -20.88 -1.63
CA CYS A 49 -0.31 -21.42 -0.61
C CYS A 49 -1.10 -21.82 0.63
N VAL A 50 -0.94 -23.08 1.07
CA VAL A 50 -1.70 -23.69 2.18
C VAL A 50 -1.68 -22.90 3.48
N TYR A 51 -0.61 -22.12 3.71
CA TYR A 51 -0.44 -21.29 4.91
C TYR A 51 -0.95 -19.85 4.74
N CYS A 52 -1.38 -19.44 3.54
CA CYS A 52 -1.67 -18.06 3.21
C CYS A 52 -3.13 -17.84 2.79
N MET A 53 -3.60 -18.59 1.80
CA MET A 53 -4.92 -18.44 1.22
C MET A 53 -5.63 -19.78 1.12
N THR A 54 -6.92 -19.81 1.47
CA THR A 54 -7.78 -20.97 1.21
C THR A 54 -8.20 -20.99 -0.27
N GLU A 55 -8.58 -22.16 -0.78
CA GLU A 55 -9.06 -22.31 -2.16
C GLU A 55 -10.33 -21.51 -2.42
N ASP A 56 -11.22 -21.43 -1.42
CA ASP A 56 -12.52 -20.74 -1.47
C ASP A 56 -12.44 -19.25 -1.08
N MET A 57 -11.32 -18.62 -1.31
CA MET A 57 -11.11 -17.21 -0.96
C MET A 57 -12.03 -16.31 -1.77
N THR A 58 -12.83 -15.49 -1.08
CA THR A 58 -13.64 -14.44 -1.72
C THR A 58 -12.83 -13.15 -1.83
N PHE A 59 -12.65 -12.67 -3.06
CA PHE A 59 -11.94 -11.42 -3.34
C PHE A 59 -12.89 -10.22 -3.33
N LEU A 60 -12.36 -9.07 -2.97
CA LEU A 60 -13.12 -7.83 -3.03
C LEU A 60 -13.53 -7.48 -4.46
N PRO A 61 -14.70 -6.88 -4.67
CA PRO A 61 -15.06 -6.26 -5.93
C PRO A 61 -14.01 -5.22 -6.36
N ARG A 62 -13.83 -5.04 -7.67
CA ARG A 62 -12.79 -4.13 -8.21
C ARG A 62 -12.96 -2.68 -7.78
N ASP A 63 -14.18 -2.24 -7.57
CA ASP A 63 -14.53 -0.89 -7.11
C ASP A 63 -14.20 -0.63 -5.64
N GLN A 64 -13.92 -1.69 -4.87
CA GLN A 64 -13.46 -1.61 -3.49
C GLN A 64 -11.94 -1.69 -3.33
N ILE A 65 -11.22 -1.90 -4.43
CA ILE A 65 -9.74 -1.90 -4.46
C ILE A 65 -9.28 -0.54 -5.00
N LEU A 66 -8.33 0.09 -4.33
CA LEU A 66 -7.76 1.36 -4.78
C LEU A 66 -7.17 1.25 -6.18
N SER A 67 -7.39 2.27 -7.01
CA SER A 67 -6.71 2.41 -8.29
C SER A 67 -5.19 2.61 -8.11
N LEU A 68 -4.42 2.45 -9.16
CA LEU A 68 -2.96 2.69 -9.10
C LEU A 68 -2.65 4.16 -8.80
N GLU A 69 -3.49 5.08 -9.30
CA GLU A 69 -3.40 6.51 -9.03
C GLU A 69 -3.68 6.85 -7.56
N GLU A 70 -4.67 6.20 -6.97
CA GLU A 70 -4.97 6.36 -5.53
C GLU A 70 -3.84 5.79 -4.68
N LEU A 71 -3.31 4.62 -5.03
CA LEU A 71 -2.16 4.02 -4.36
C LEU A 71 -0.92 4.92 -4.43
N TYR A 72 -0.67 5.54 -5.59
CA TYR A 72 0.40 6.51 -5.75
C TYR A 72 0.22 7.74 -4.84
N ARG A 73 -1.01 8.30 -4.78
CA ARG A 73 -1.31 9.44 -3.89
C ARG A 73 -1.11 9.09 -2.42
N VAL A 74 -1.55 7.90 -2.02
CA VAL A 74 -1.34 7.40 -0.64
C VAL A 74 0.15 7.28 -0.34
N ALA A 75 0.92 6.64 -1.22
CA ALA A 75 2.37 6.49 -1.04
C ALA A 75 3.08 7.84 -0.96
N LYS A 76 2.72 8.78 -1.85
CA LYS A 76 3.27 10.15 -1.86
C LYS A 76 2.99 10.86 -0.54
N ALA A 77 1.75 10.82 -0.05
CA ALA A 77 1.38 11.45 1.22
C ALA A 77 2.19 10.88 2.40
N PHE A 78 2.41 9.56 2.45
CA PHE A 78 3.24 8.95 3.47
C PHE A 78 4.72 9.34 3.34
N THR A 79 5.24 9.46 2.12
CA THR A 79 6.62 9.92 1.89
C THR A 79 6.79 11.38 2.35
N GLU A 80 5.81 12.24 2.07
CA GLU A 80 5.79 13.63 2.56
C GLU A 80 5.72 13.73 4.10
N LEU A 81 5.17 12.71 4.76
CA LEU A 81 5.14 12.56 6.22
C LEU A 81 6.39 11.86 6.80
N GLY A 82 7.43 11.66 6.00
CA GLY A 82 8.72 11.14 6.45
C GLY A 82 8.90 9.63 6.33
N VAL A 83 7.99 8.92 5.65
CA VAL A 83 8.21 7.50 5.30
C VAL A 83 9.28 7.41 4.22
N LYS A 84 10.31 6.60 4.48
CA LYS A 84 11.48 6.44 3.62
C LYS A 84 11.52 5.10 2.89
N LYS A 85 10.77 4.14 3.40
CA LYS A 85 10.75 2.76 2.89
C LYS A 85 9.31 2.30 2.63
N ILE A 86 9.04 1.86 1.40
CA ILE A 86 7.74 1.29 1.00
C ILE A 86 7.96 -0.12 0.50
N ARG A 87 7.18 -1.07 1.00
CA ARG A 87 7.12 -2.43 0.48
C ARG A 87 5.79 -2.67 -0.20
N LEU A 88 5.82 -2.91 -1.50
CA LEU A 88 4.66 -3.37 -2.24
C LEU A 88 4.39 -4.84 -1.92
N THR A 89 3.13 -5.13 -1.65
CA THR A 89 2.66 -6.45 -1.29
C THR A 89 1.21 -6.61 -1.75
N GLY A 90 0.51 -7.60 -1.25
CA GLY A 90 -0.89 -7.88 -1.56
C GLY A 90 -1.15 -9.36 -1.43
N GLY A 91 -2.00 -9.91 -2.32
CA GLY A 91 -1.85 -11.31 -2.73
C GLY A 91 -0.53 -11.44 -3.49
N GLU A 92 -0.57 -11.45 -4.81
CA GLU A 92 0.63 -11.33 -5.64
C GLU A 92 0.60 -9.97 -6.37
N PRO A 93 1.50 -9.03 -6.05
CA PRO A 93 1.49 -7.70 -6.68
C PRO A 93 1.60 -7.73 -8.20
N MET A 94 2.35 -8.69 -8.73
CA MET A 94 2.64 -8.78 -10.15
C MET A 94 1.46 -9.24 -11.01
N VAL A 95 0.37 -9.75 -10.42
CA VAL A 95 -0.89 -10.04 -11.15
C VAL A 95 -1.74 -8.79 -11.35
N ARG A 96 -1.42 -7.67 -10.69
CA ARG A 96 -2.12 -6.41 -10.90
C ARG A 96 -1.73 -5.81 -12.24
N THR A 97 -2.73 -5.59 -13.11
CA THR A 97 -2.52 -4.92 -14.40
C THR A 97 -1.84 -3.57 -14.19
N ASP A 98 -0.85 -3.27 -15.03
CA ASP A 98 -0.09 -2.00 -15.04
C ASP A 98 0.67 -1.67 -13.74
N VAL A 99 0.93 -2.67 -12.87
CA VAL A 99 1.67 -2.46 -11.61
C VAL A 99 3.07 -1.90 -11.85
N MET A 100 3.71 -2.21 -12.97
CA MET A 100 5.02 -1.67 -13.33
C MET A 100 5.02 -0.15 -13.42
N SER A 101 3.96 0.45 -14.01
CA SER A 101 3.79 1.90 -14.04
C SER A 101 3.73 2.52 -12.64
N LEU A 102 3.09 1.82 -11.68
CA LEU A 102 3.09 2.26 -10.27
C LEU A 102 4.50 2.15 -9.66
N ILE A 103 5.22 1.04 -9.90
CA ILE A 103 6.57 0.82 -9.39
C ILE A 103 7.52 1.93 -9.88
N GLU A 104 7.48 2.26 -11.17
CA GLU A 104 8.29 3.33 -11.76
C GLU A 104 7.98 4.69 -11.11
N LYS A 105 6.69 5.05 -10.98
CA LYS A 105 6.26 6.29 -10.35
C LYS A 105 6.67 6.38 -8.88
N LEU A 106 6.56 5.27 -8.13
CA LEU A 106 6.97 5.21 -6.73
C LEU A 106 8.49 5.33 -6.59
N GLY A 107 9.25 4.66 -7.47
CA GLY A 107 10.72 4.76 -7.48
C GLY A 107 11.25 6.16 -7.75
N ALA A 108 10.45 7.00 -8.40
CA ALA A 108 10.76 8.40 -8.67
C ALA A 108 10.29 9.38 -7.58
N LEU A 109 9.66 8.91 -6.50
CA LEU A 109 9.17 9.78 -5.43
C LEU A 109 10.33 10.44 -4.66
N PRO A 110 10.36 11.78 -4.59
CA PRO A 110 11.33 12.47 -3.75
C PRO A 110 11.17 12.08 -2.28
N GLY A 111 12.29 11.76 -1.61
CA GLY A 111 12.30 11.37 -0.20
C GLY A 111 12.06 9.89 0.07
N LEU A 112 11.64 9.10 -0.91
CA LEU A 112 11.65 7.65 -0.79
C LEU A 112 13.08 7.11 -0.98
N GLU A 113 13.57 6.36 -0.01
CA GLU A 113 14.94 5.81 -0.03
C GLU A 113 14.96 4.36 -0.51
N GLU A 114 13.93 3.57 -0.16
CA GLU A 114 13.82 2.17 -0.54
C GLU A 114 12.41 1.82 -1.03
N LEU A 115 12.34 1.21 -2.21
CA LEU A 115 11.14 0.55 -2.72
C LEU A 115 11.37 -0.95 -2.80
N LEU A 116 10.60 -1.71 -2.07
CA LEU A 116 10.71 -3.16 -1.94
C LEU A 116 9.48 -3.85 -2.52
N LEU A 117 9.67 -5.04 -3.05
CA LEU A 117 8.59 -5.88 -3.59
C LEU A 117 8.60 -7.24 -2.91
N THR A 118 7.42 -7.68 -2.44
CA THR A 118 7.21 -9.08 -2.03
C THR A 118 6.43 -9.77 -3.12
N THR A 119 7.02 -10.76 -3.77
CA THR A 119 6.43 -11.50 -4.89
C THR A 119 6.73 -12.99 -4.79
N ASN A 120 5.85 -13.82 -5.34
CA ASN A 120 6.11 -15.24 -5.53
C ASN A 120 7.05 -15.51 -6.74
N GLY A 121 7.33 -14.50 -7.54
CA GLY A 121 8.26 -14.56 -8.67
C GLY A 121 7.72 -15.20 -9.95
N ALA A 122 6.50 -15.74 -9.95
CA ALA A 122 5.95 -16.47 -11.11
C ALA A 122 5.86 -15.60 -12.38
N GLN A 123 5.59 -14.31 -12.22
CA GLN A 123 5.40 -13.37 -13.32
C GLN A 123 6.71 -12.72 -13.80
N LEU A 124 7.83 -12.86 -13.08
CA LEU A 124 9.09 -12.18 -13.42
C LEU A 124 9.69 -12.65 -14.76
N LYS A 125 9.32 -13.83 -15.23
CA LYS A 125 9.83 -14.38 -16.49
C LYS A 125 9.17 -13.81 -17.74
N SER A 126 8.01 -13.15 -17.59
CA SER A 126 7.19 -12.61 -18.68
C SER A 126 7.33 -11.08 -18.83
N MET A 127 8.20 -10.49 -18.07
CA MET A 127 8.61 -9.08 -18.11
C MET A 127 9.97 -8.93 -18.76
#